data_623a093f92dab91c50d0da77ff45d3a4
#
_entry.id   623a093f92dab91c50d0da77ff45d3a4
#
_cell.length_a   1.000
_cell.length_b   1.000
_cell.length_c   1.000
_cell.angle_alpha   90.00
_cell.angle_beta   90.00
_cell.angle_gamma   90.00
#
_symmetry.space_group_name_H-M   'P 1'
#
loop_
_entity.id
_entity.type
_entity.pdbx_description
1 polymer ?
#
loop_
_entity_poly.entity_id
_entity_poly.type
_entity_poly.pdbx_seq_one_letter_code
_entity_poly.pdbx_strand_id
1 'polypeptide(L)'
;EKNSYEELLSMGVNPKKCFVTADPVFTMDGVSEEATQAILREEGIPTDKPMVVVSVRNWKDMDRFIGQFAELCDTIVEKYQRNIVFLSMQMPHDVTVSEKVRKKMKQNAYILKSSYSPYEVMGIISQADFILSMRLHTLIFAARQRVPLIGFIYDPKIEYYLEKLDMPSGGKLKEFDKEKTLALVEDVIQNKESYVAKLAQKEKELEKMAHKNERYLEKLLERRKK
;
A
#
# COMPACT_ATOMS: atom_id res chain seq x y z
N GLU A 1 -12.67 -9.54 7.51
CA GLU A 1 -12.06 -8.80 8.63
C GLU A 1 -12.84 -9.05 9.91
N LYS A 2 -12.18 -8.98 11.08
CA LYS A 2 -12.82 -9.27 12.36
C LYS A 2 -13.96 -8.29 12.67
N ASN A 3 -13.74 -7.01 12.45
CA ASN A 3 -14.75 -5.97 12.68
C ASN A 3 -15.99 -6.18 11.81
N SER A 4 -15.81 -6.48 10.52
CA SER A 4 -16.93 -6.79 9.62
C SER A 4 -17.68 -8.07 10.04
N TYR A 5 -16.99 -9.05 10.60
CA TYR A 5 -17.62 -10.25 11.14
C TYR A 5 -18.48 -9.92 12.36
N GLU A 6 -17.97 -9.14 13.30
CA GLU A 6 -18.70 -8.71 14.50
C GLU A 6 -19.94 -7.86 14.12
N GLU A 7 -19.81 -6.97 13.13
CA GLU A 7 -20.91 -6.19 12.62
C GLU A 7 -22.00 -7.08 11.98
N LEU A 8 -21.62 -8.05 11.15
CA LEU A 8 -22.58 -9.01 10.58
C LEU A 8 -23.31 -9.81 11.66
N LEU A 9 -22.63 -10.21 12.73
CA LEU A 9 -23.28 -10.90 13.86
C LEU A 9 -24.27 -9.98 14.57
N SER A 10 -23.94 -8.70 14.77
CA SER A 10 -24.85 -7.72 15.38
C SER A 10 -26.12 -7.48 14.54
N MET A 11 -26.01 -7.67 13.21
CA MET A 11 -27.14 -7.63 12.27
C MET A 11 -27.96 -8.94 12.23
N GLY A 12 -27.64 -9.93 13.08
CA GLY A 12 -28.36 -11.20 13.19
C GLY A 12 -27.93 -12.28 12.17
N VAL A 13 -26.81 -12.10 11.51
CA VAL A 13 -26.28 -13.11 10.58
C VAL A 13 -25.79 -14.33 11.38
N ASN A 14 -26.19 -15.53 10.94
CA ASN A 14 -25.83 -16.77 11.61
C ASN A 14 -24.29 -16.98 11.60
N PRO A 15 -23.64 -17.10 12.77
CA PRO A 15 -22.18 -17.27 12.87
C PRO A 15 -21.65 -18.50 12.13
N LYS A 16 -22.46 -19.55 11.95
CA LYS A 16 -22.08 -20.76 11.18
C LYS A 16 -21.96 -20.51 9.67
N LYS A 17 -22.44 -19.35 9.18
CA LYS A 17 -22.38 -18.96 7.76
C LYS A 17 -21.32 -17.91 7.47
N CYS A 18 -20.66 -17.38 8.51
CA CYS A 18 -19.64 -16.33 8.37
C CYS A 18 -18.28 -16.86 8.81
N PHE A 19 -17.25 -16.53 8.02
CA PHE A 19 -15.89 -16.94 8.31
C PHE A 19 -14.96 -15.72 8.14
N VAL A 20 -14.03 -15.58 9.09
CA VAL A 20 -12.97 -14.58 9.01
C VAL A 20 -11.80 -15.18 8.24
N THR A 21 -11.45 -14.54 7.13
CA THR A 21 -10.29 -14.88 6.29
C THR A 21 -9.41 -13.64 6.11
N ALA A 22 -8.41 -13.71 5.27
CA ALA A 22 -7.64 -12.55 4.82
C ALA A 22 -7.93 -12.25 3.34
N ASP A 23 -7.46 -11.10 2.89
CA ASP A 23 -7.55 -10.72 1.49
C ASP A 23 -6.85 -11.76 0.60
N PRO A 24 -7.49 -12.23 -0.50
CA PRO A 24 -6.89 -13.20 -1.42
C PRO A 24 -5.54 -12.76 -2.00
N VAL A 25 -5.25 -11.47 -2.02
CA VAL A 25 -3.94 -10.92 -2.46
C VAL A 25 -2.76 -11.58 -1.76
N PHE A 26 -2.93 -12.03 -0.49
CA PHE A 26 -1.87 -12.72 0.22
C PHE A 26 -1.51 -14.10 -0.35
N THR A 27 -2.27 -14.63 -1.33
CA THR A 27 -1.90 -15.84 -2.09
C THR A 27 -1.35 -15.54 -3.48
N MET A 28 -1.14 -14.26 -3.81
CA MET A 28 -0.62 -13.84 -5.11
C MET A 28 0.88 -13.53 -5.01
N ASP A 29 1.58 -13.69 -6.14
CA ASP A 29 2.97 -13.26 -6.31
C ASP A 29 3.05 -12.14 -7.34
N GLY A 30 4.11 -11.32 -7.28
CA GLY A 30 4.42 -10.33 -8.31
C GLY A 30 5.01 -10.99 -9.57
N VAL A 31 5.11 -10.21 -10.65
CA VAL A 31 5.92 -10.61 -11.81
C VAL A 31 7.40 -10.73 -11.43
N SER A 32 8.18 -11.38 -12.29
CA SER A 32 9.62 -11.56 -12.05
C SER A 32 10.36 -10.22 -11.94
N GLU A 33 11.54 -10.25 -11.35
CA GLU A 33 12.39 -9.06 -11.24
C GLU A 33 12.74 -8.49 -12.61
N GLU A 34 13.06 -9.34 -13.60
CA GLU A 34 13.38 -8.93 -14.97
C GLU A 34 12.21 -8.21 -15.64
N ALA A 35 10.99 -8.75 -15.47
CA ALA A 35 9.76 -8.11 -15.98
C ALA A 35 9.51 -6.76 -15.31
N THR A 36 9.73 -6.69 -13.99
CA THR A 36 9.59 -5.43 -13.24
C THR A 36 10.61 -4.38 -13.71
N GLN A 37 11.87 -4.77 -13.89
CA GLN A 37 12.91 -3.88 -14.38
C GLN A 37 12.64 -3.40 -15.82
N ALA A 38 12.01 -4.23 -16.65
CA ALA A 38 11.57 -3.81 -17.98
C ALA A 38 10.50 -2.72 -17.89
N ILE A 39 9.48 -2.90 -17.05
CA ILE A 39 8.44 -1.89 -16.80
C ILE A 39 9.06 -0.57 -16.32
N LEU A 40 9.95 -0.60 -15.34
CA LEU A 40 10.56 0.61 -14.80
C LEU A 40 11.38 1.35 -15.86
N ARG A 41 12.11 0.63 -16.71
CA ARG A 41 12.86 1.22 -17.84
C ARG A 41 11.96 1.84 -18.88
N GLU A 42 10.87 1.18 -19.27
CA GLU A 42 9.89 1.69 -20.24
C GLU A 42 9.21 2.98 -19.74
N GLU A 43 8.94 3.08 -18.45
CA GLU A 43 8.39 4.28 -17.80
C GLU A 43 9.47 5.36 -17.50
N GLY A 44 10.73 5.09 -17.83
CA GLY A 44 11.84 6.03 -17.60
C GLY A 44 12.17 6.25 -16.12
N ILE A 45 11.90 5.26 -15.27
CA ILE A 45 12.22 5.34 -13.84
C ILE A 45 13.71 5.01 -13.65
N PRO A 46 14.52 5.92 -13.12
CA PRO A 46 15.92 5.65 -12.86
C PRO A 46 16.10 4.71 -11.67
N THR A 47 17.10 3.86 -11.74
CA THR A 47 17.44 2.87 -10.70
C THR A 47 18.74 3.19 -9.97
N ASP A 48 19.26 4.41 -10.16
CA ASP A 48 20.49 4.92 -9.53
C ASP A 48 20.36 5.15 -8.01
N LYS A 49 19.12 5.35 -7.54
CA LYS A 49 18.77 5.56 -6.13
C LYS A 49 17.62 4.65 -5.71
N PRO A 50 17.51 4.34 -4.40
CA PRO A 50 16.34 3.62 -3.89
C PRO A 50 15.04 4.35 -4.22
N MET A 51 14.00 3.60 -4.55
CA MET A 51 12.70 4.10 -4.95
C MET A 51 11.73 4.13 -3.76
N VAL A 52 11.01 5.24 -3.58
CA VAL A 52 9.84 5.33 -2.71
C VAL A 52 8.60 5.37 -3.57
N VAL A 53 7.73 4.37 -3.42
CA VAL A 53 6.46 4.34 -4.12
C VAL A 53 5.42 5.11 -3.33
N VAL A 54 4.74 6.03 -4.01
CA VAL A 54 3.72 6.91 -3.46
C VAL A 54 2.38 6.62 -4.14
N SER A 55 1.34 6.32 -3.36
CA SER A 55 -0.01 6.12 -3.89
C SER A 55 -1.01 7.02 -3.19
N VAL A 56 -1.41 8.08 -3.89
CA VAL A 56 -2.39 9.08 -3.42
C VAL A 56 -3.71 8.93 -4.15
N ARG A 57 -4.78 9.43 -3.54
CA ARG A 57 -6.11 9.45 -4.16
C ARG A 57 -6.77 10.81 -3.97
N ASN A 58 -7.73 11.12 -4.82
CA ASN A 58 -8.57 12.30 -4.61
C ASN A 58 -9.48 12.10 -3.38
N TRP A 59 -9.47 13.08 -2.47
CA TRP A 59 -10.31 13.12 -1.28
C TRP A 59 -10.73 14.55 -0.98
N LYS A 60 -11.65 14.74 -0.03
CA LYS A 60 -12.13 16.08 0.37
C LYS A 60 -11.00 16.87 1.02
N ASP A 61 -10.98 18.17 0.77
CA ASP A 61 -10.07 19.15 1.39
C ASP A 61 -8.57 18.85 1.22
N MET A 62 -8.17 18.37 0.03
CA MET A 62 -6.81 17.91 -0.26
C MET A 62 -5.76 19.02 -0.46
N ASP A 63 -6.14 20.28 -0.68
CA ASP A 63 -5.19 21.32 -1.10
C ASP A 63 -4.06 21.56 -0.09
N ARG A 64 -4.41 21.60 1.21
CA ARG A 64 -3.40 21.71 2.28
C ARG A 64 -2.52 20.49 2.33
N PHE A 65 -3.10 19.29 2.28
CA PHE A 65 -2.37 18.03 2.26
C PHE A 65 -1.40 17.98 1.07
N ILE A 66 -1.87 18.29 -0.14
CA ILE A 66 -1.05 18.26 -1.36
C ILE A 66 0.19 19.14 -1.23
N GLY A 67 0.06 20.34 -0.67
CA GLY A 67 1.19 21.24 -0.47
C GLY A 67 2.24 20.68 0.49
N GLN A 68 1.83 20.29 1.68
CA GLN A 68 2.72 19.73 2.70
C GLN A 68 3.29 18.37 2.29
N PHE A 69 2.51 17.57 1.54
CA PHE A 69 2.95 16.28 1.04
C PHE A 69 4.00 16.42 -0.09
N ALA A 70 3.87 17.44 -0.94
CA ALA A 70 4.91 17.78 -1.92
C ALA A 70 6.23 18.16 -1.22
N GLU A 71 6.16 18.97 -0.16
CA GLU A 71 7.35 19.32 0.64
C GLU A 71 7.96 18.10 1.35
N LEU A 72 7.13 17.15 1.82
CA LEU A 72 7.59 15.87 2.35
C LEU A 72 8.39 15.10 1.30
N CYS A 73 7.82 14.95 0.09
CA CYS A 73 8.47 14.27 -1.03
C CYS A 73 9.79 14.98 -1.42
N ASP A 74 9.82 16.30 -1.48
CA ASP A 74 11.04 17.05 -1.74
C ASP A 74 12.12 16.74 -0.70
N THR A 75 11.76 16.74 0.58
CA THR A 75 12.70 16.40 1.67
C THR A 75 13.23 14.97 1.55
N ILE A 76 12.38 14.01 1.12
CA ILE A 76 12.80 12.62 0.90
C ILE A 76 13.84 12.55 -0.23
N VAL A 77 13.63 13.29 -1.32
CA VAL A 77 14.60 13.34 -2.42
C VAL A 77 15.90 14.00 -1.98
N GLU A 78 15.83 15.16 -1.33
CA GLU A 78 17.02 15.95 -0.96
C GLU A 78 17.83 15.33 0.17
N LYS A 79 17.18 15.02 1.29
CA LYS A 79 17.86 14.56 2.51
C LYS A 79 18.23 13.08 2.45
N TYR A 80 17.30 12.26 1.95
CA TYR A 80 17.46 10.80 2.00
C TYR A 80 17.88 10.19 0.66
N GLN A 81 18.01 10.99 -0.41
CA GLN A 81 18.47 10.55 -1.72
C GLN A 81 17.67 9.37 -2.27
N ARG A 82 16.32 9.49 -2.26
CA ARG A 82 15.40 8.49 -2.84
C ARG A 82 14.64 9.09 -4.01
N ASN A 83 14.36 8.26 -5.01
CA ASN A 83 13.49 8.62 -6.13
C ASN A 83 12.02 8.48 -5.71
N ILE A 84 11.20 9.51 -5.91
CA ILE A 84 9.76 9.44 -5.68
C ILE A 84 9.07 8.97 -6.94
N VAL A 85 8.30 7.87 -6.83
CA VAL A 85 7.55 7.26 -7.93
C VAL A 85 6.08 7.13 -7.55
N PHE A 86 5.22 7.88 -8.23
CA PHE A 86 3.78 7.80 -8.03
C PHE A 86 3.19 6.61 -8.77
N LEU A 87 2.45 5.77 -8.04
CA LEU A 87 1.74 4.61 -8.53
C LEU A 87 0.23 4.82 -8.40
N SER A 88 -0.49 4.72 -9.51
CA SER A 88 -1.94 4.88 -9.57
C SER A 88 -2.64 3.53 -9.45
N MET A 89 -3.55 3.42 -8.48
CA MET A 89 -4.40 2.24 -8.29
C MET A 89 -5.75 2.37 -9.02
N GLN A 90 -6.13 3.58 -9.38
CA GLN A 90 -7.37 3.87 -10.11
C GLN A 90 -7.13 4.93 -11.19
N MET A 91 -6.94 4.45 -12.41
CA MET A 91 -6.76 5.32 -13.57
C MET A 91 -8.10 5.94 -14.01
N PRO A 92 -8.14 7.20 -14.48
CA PRO A 92 -7.06 8.19 -14.48
C PRO A 92 -7.03 9.04 -13.18
N HIS A 93 -7.93 8.77 -12.22
CA HIS A 93 -8.17 9.64 -11.06
C HIS A 93 -6.94 9.85 -10.18
N ASP A 94 -6.17 8.79 -9.91
CA ASP A 94 -4.99 8.89 -9.06
C ASP A 94 -3.83 9.59 -9.78
N VAL A 95 -3.72 9.46 -11.11
CA VAL A 95 -2.76 10.21 -11.91
C VAL A 95 -2.99 11.71 -11.76
N THR A 96 -4.26 12.15 -11.82
CA THR A 96 -4.60 13.57 -11.68
C THR A 96 -4.13 14.14 -10.34
N VAL A 97 -4.26 13.39 -9.25
CA VAL A 97 -3.80 13.84 -7.92
C VAL A 97 -2.28 13.79 -7.83
N SER A 98 -1.66 12.74 -8.34
CA SER A 98 -0.20 12.60 -8.40
C SER A 98 0.43 13.77 -9.17
N GLU A 99 -0.16 14.18 -10.29
CA GLU A 99 0.28 15.36 -11.05
C GLU A 99 0.12 16.65 -10.25
N LYS A 100 -0.95 16.80 -9.44
CA LYS A 100 -1.11 17.97 -8.57
C LYS A 100 -0.01 18.05 -7.51
N VAL A 101 0.37 16.91 -6.91
CA VAL A 101 1.47 16.84 -5.93
C VAL A 101 2.77 17.16 -6.65
N ARG A 102 3.08 16.47 -7.77
CA ARG A 102 4.31 16.68 -8.54
C ARG A 102 4.51 18.12 -8.98
N LYS A 103 3.44 18.80 -9.41
CA LYS A 103 3.50 20.23 -9.80
C LYS A 103 3.86 21.17 -8.65
N LYS A 104 3.63 20.77 -7.40
CA LYS A 104 4.01 21.54 -6.21
C LYS A 104 5.40 21.16 -5.67
N MET A 105 5.94 20.03 -6.09
CA MET A 105 7.31 19.64 -5.76
C MET A 105 8.33 20.52 -6.47
N LYS A 106 9.46 20.72 -5.81
CA LYS A 106 10.66 21.39 -6.35
C LYS A 106 11.64 20.38 -6.94
N GLN A 107 11.62 19.15 -6.42
CA GLN A 107 12.45 18.04 -6.85
C GLN A 107 11.76 17.21 -7.92
N ASN A 108 12.54 16.44 -8.67
CA ASN A 108 12.02 15.52 -9.67
C ASN A 108 11.26 14.37 -9.00
N ALA A 109 10.12 14.01 -9.58
CA ALA A 109 9.35 12.83 -9.24
C ALA A 109 8.77 12.22 -10.51
N TYR A 110 8.57 10.92 -10.49
CA TYR A 110 8.12 10.12 -11.61
C TYR A 110 6.68 9.69 -11.39
N ILE A 111 5.92 9.54 -12.46
CA ILE A 111 4.53 9.06 -12.40
C ILE A 111 4.41 7.90 -13.39
N LEU A 112 4.07 6.74 -12.90
CA LEU A 112 3.73 5.59 -13.73
C LEU A 112 2.41 5.87 -14.45
N LYS A 113 2.44 5.89 -15.77
CA LYS A 113 1.32 6.34 -16.61
C LYS A 113 0.50 5.22 -17.19
N SER A 114 1.07 4.03 -17.26
CA SER A 114 0.40 2.86 -17.81
C SER A 114 -0.56 2.23 -16.81
N SER A 115 -1.47 1.42 -17.29
CA SER A 115 -2.34 0.57 -16.44
C SER A 115 -1.65 -0.77 -16.26
N TYR A 116 -1.48 -1.18 -15.02
CA TYR A 116 -0.79 -2.42 -14.67
C TYR A 116 -1.75 -3.45 -14.09
N SER A 117 -1.50 -4.71 -14.38
CA SER A 117 -2.15 -5.82 -13.68
C SER A 117 -1.73 -5.85 -12.21
N PRO A 118 -2.51 -6.49 -11.33
CA PRO A 118 -2.12 -6.66 -9.91
C PRO A 118 -0.74 -7.29 -9.73
N TYR A 119 -0.35 -8.22 -10.59
CA TYR A 119 0.95 -8.90 -10.57
C TYR A 119 2.10 -7.93 -10.88
N GLU A 120 1.93 -7.05 -11.87
CA GLU A 120 2.90 -6.01 -12.22
C GLU A 120 3.00 -4.95 -11.13
N VAL A 121 1.87 -4.52 -10.56
CA VAL A 121 1.85 -3.60 -9.41
C VAL A 121 2.64 -4.19 -8.23
N MET A 122 2.46 -5.47 -7.92
CA MET A 122 3.22 -6.15 -6.87
C MET A 122 4.71 -6.21 -7.19
N GLY A 123 5.07 -6.48 -8.46
CA GLY A 123 6.46 -6.43 -8.92
C GLY A 123 7.07 -5.04 -8.71
N ILE A 124 6.37 -3.98 -9.14
CA ILE A 124 6.82 -2.58 -8.94
C ILE A 124 7.01 -2.27 -7.45
N ILE A 125 6.04 -2.64 -6.61
CA ILE A 125 6.10 -2.41 -5.16
C ILE A 125 7.27 -3.15 -4.53
N SER A 126 7.61 -4.38 -4.98
CA SER A 126 8.72 -5.16 -4.43
C SER A 126 10.09 -4.48 -4.57
N GLN A 127 10.23 -3.56 -5.53
CA GLN A 127 11.46 -2.80 -5.77
C GLN A 127 11.55 -1.52 -4.92
N ALA A 128 10.52 -1.20 -4.15
CA ALA A 128 10.51 0.00 -3.33
C ALA A 128 11.34 -0.16 -2.05
N ASP A 129 11.97 0.93 -1.64
CA ASP A 129 12.64 1.03 -0.33
C ASP A 129 11.61 1.05 0.79
N PHE A 130 10.55 1.84 0.59
CA PHE A 130 9.33 1.87 1.40
C PHE A 130 8.17 2.51 0.63
N ILE A 131 6.96 2.46 1.21
CA ILE A 131 5.72 2.95 0.61
C ILE A 131 5.13 4.09 1.43
N LEU A 132 4.62 5.12 0.75
CA LEU A 132 3.74 6.14 1.31
C LEU A 132 2.36 6.02 0.63
N SER A 133 1.31 5.63 1.35
CA SER A 133 0.05 5.36 0.67
C SER A 133 -1.21 5.78 1.42
N MET A 134 -2.16 6.32 0.63
CA MET A 134 -3.57 6.46 0.99
C MET A 134 -4.39 5.25 0.53
N ARG A 135 -3.93 4.46 -0.43
CA ARG A 135 -4.66 3.35 -1.04
C ARG A 135 -4.46 2.06 -0.26
N LEU A 136 -5.57 1.46 0.21
CA LEU A 136 -5.54 0.23 1.00
C LEU A 136 -4.82 -0.90 0.28
N HIS A 137 -5.14 -1.16 -0.99
CA HIS A 137 -4.50 -2.26 -1.72
C HIS A 137 -3.01 -2.04 -1.95
N THR A 138 -2.54 -0.79 -2.08
CA THR A 138 -1.09 -0.52 -2.11
C THR A 138 -0.42 -0.95 -0.80
N LEU A 139 -1.06 -0.70 0.36
CA LEU A 139 -0.56 -1.16 1.67
C LEU A 139 -0.59 -2.69 1.78
N ILE A 140 -1.66 -3.34 1.29
CA ILE A 140 -1.80 -4.80 1.29
C ILE A 140 -0.71 -5.44 0.39
N PHE A 141 -0.50 -4.91 -0.82
CA PHE A 141 0.55 -5.38 -1.73
C PHE A 141 1.95 -5.19 -1.14
N ALA A 142 2.20 -4.03 -0.50
CA ALA A 142 3.46 -3.79 0.20
C ALA A 142 3.69 -4.80 1.33
N ALA A 143 2.66 -5.10 2.13
CA ALA A 143 2.75 -6.10 3.18
C ALA A 143 3.02 -7.51 2.62
N ARG A 144 2.38 -7.89 1.50
CA ARG A 144 2.66 -9.16 0.80
C ARG A 144 4.11 -9.23 0.30
N GLN A 145 4.64 -8.11 -0.20
CA GLN A 145 6.03 -8.02 -0.67
C GLN A 145 7.04 -7.72 0.45
N ARG A 146 6.59 -7.63 1.71
CA ARG A 146 7.42 -7.30 2.89
C ARG A 146 8.16 -5.98 2.78
N VAL A 147 7.55 -5.03 2.05
CA VAL A 147 8.08 -3.68 1.88
C VAL A 147 7.54 -2.80 2.99
N PRO A 148 8.38 -2.10 3.77
CA PRO A 148 7.95 -1.18 4.82
C PRO A 148 7.00 -0.12 4.27
N LEU A 149 6.04 0.29 5.07
CA LEU A 149 4.97 1.18 4.63
C LEU A 149 4.53 2.18 5.70
N ILE A 150 4.12 3.37 5.26
CA ILE A 150 3.46 4.38 6.06
C ILE A 150 2.11 4.68 5.40
N GLY A 151 1.02 4.48 6.13
CA GLY A 151 -0.33 4.70 5.61
C GLY A 151 -0.93 6.01 6.10
N PHE A 152 -1.71 6.71 5.25
CA PHE A 152 -2.44 7.93 5.58
C PHE A 152 -3.94 7.64 5.69
N ILE A 153 -4.52 7.96 6.85
CA ILE A 153 -5.88 7.57 7.20
C ILE A 153 -6.88 8.57 6.63
N TYR A 154 -7.72 8.11 5.70
CA TYR A 154 -8.92 8.82 5.25
C TYR A 154 -10.18 7.98 5.47
N ASP A 155 -10.03 6.70 5.75
CA ASP A 155 -11.07 5.69 5.95
C ASP A 155 -10.64 4.76 7.10
N PRO A 156 -11.55 4.33 7.99
CA PRO A 156 -11.23 3.44 9.11
C PRO A 156 -10.55 2.12 8.70
N LYS A 157 -10.75 1.66 7.46
CA LYS A 157 -10.09 0.45 6.94
C LYS A 157 -8.57 0.59 6.89
N ILE A 158 -8.06 1.79 6.59
CA ILE A 158 -6.61 2.04 6.57
C ILE A 158 -6.05 1.89 7.99
N GLU A 159 -6.69 2.53 8.97
CA GLU A 159 -6.29 2.45 10.38
C GLU A 159 -6.25 1.00 10.86
N TYR A 160 -7.34 0.25 10.64
CA TYR A 160 -7.43 -1.18 10.96
C TYR A 160 -6.28 -2.02 10.33
N TYR A 161 -5.95 -1.77 9.06
CA TYR A 161 -4.88 -2.53 8.40
C TYR A 161 -3.50 -2.16 8.92
N LEU A 162 -3.23 -0.88 9.20
CA LEU A 162 -1.96 -0.44 9.80
C LEU A 162 -1.74 -1.07 11.17
N GLU A 163 -2.76 -1.07 12.03
CA GLU A 163 -2.71 -1.75 13.32
C GLU A 163 -2.47 -3.25 13.17
N LYS A 164 -3.22 -3.91 12.27
CA LYS A 164 -3.08 -5.34 12.00
C LYS A 164 -1.69 -5.73 11.50
N LEU A 165 -1.06 -4.88 10.71
CA LEU A 165 0.27 -5.07 10.15
C LEU A 165 1.39 -4.64 11.12
N ASP A 166 1.07 -3.96 12.22
CA ASP A 166 2.02 -3.29 13.11
C ASP A 166 2.93 -2.31 12.34
N MET A 167 2.29 -1.47 11.49
CA MET A 167 2.97 -0.50 10.63
C MET A 167 2.59 0.94 11.00
N PRO A 168 3.51 1.90 10.80
CA PRO A 168 3.29 3.29 11.19
C PRO A 168 2.19 3.97 10.41
N SER A 169 1.45 4.85 11.12
CA SER A 169 0.45 5.75 10.56
C SER A 169 1.00 7.16 10.40
N GLY A 170 0.91 7.72 9.19
CA GLY A 170 1.14 9.14 8.94
C GLY A 170 -0.02 10.04 9.40
N GLY A 171 -1.00 9.47 10.14
CA GLY A 171 -2.14 10.18 10.70
C GLY A 171 -3.30 10.38 9.73
N LYS A 172 -4.30 11.12 10.22
CA LYS A 172 -5.48 11.48 9.42
C LYS A 172 -5.14 12.64 8.48
N LEU A 173 -5.66 12.60 7.24
CA LEU A 173 -5.34 13.61 6.23
C LEU A 173 -5.61 15.06 6.66
N LYS A 174 -6.68 15.28 7.44
CA LYS A 174 -7.03 16.63 7.95
C LYS A 174 -6.02 17.15 8.97
N GLU A 175 -5.33 16.23 9.64
CA GLU A 175 -4.36 16.50 10.71
C GLU A 175 -2.93 16.20 10.24
N PHE A 176 -2.73 16.11 8.91
CA PHE A 176 -1.42 15.79 8.35
C PHE A 176 -0.34 16.75 8.84
N ASP A 177 0.72 16.17 9.36
CA ASP A 177 1.87 16.87 9.93
C ASP A 177 3.14 16.34 9.22
N LYS A 178 3.76 17.20 8.44
CA LYS A 178 4.95 16.88 7.66
C LYS A 178 6.11 16.44 8.56
N GLU A 179 6.35 17.14 9.65
CA GLU A 179 7.52 16.88 10.53
C GLU A 179 7.37 15.54 11.25
N LYS A 180 6.17 15.23 11.74
CA LYS A 180 5.89 13.90 12.32
C LYS A 180 6.06 12.79 11.29
N THR A 181 5.61 13.02 10.05
CA THR A 181 5.76 12.04 8.98
C THR A 181 7.22 11.88 8.57
N LEU A 182 8.01 12.95 8.54
CA LEU A 182 9.46 12.86 8.32
C LEU A 182 10.18 12.05 9.38
N ALA A 183 9.79 12.19 10.64
CA ALA A 183 10.34 11.36 11.72
C ALA A 183 10.03 9.87 11.52
N LEU A 184 8.81 9.54 11.04
CA LEU A 184 8.46 8.15 10.67
C LEU A 184 9.26 7.65 9.46
N VAL A 185 9.47 8.48 8.45
CA VAL A 185 10.32 8.15 7.29
C VAL A 185 11.74 7.86 7.74
N GLU A 186 12.31 8.67 8.61
CA GLU A 186 13.65 8.46 9.16
C GLU A 186 13.74 7.16 9.94
N ASP A 187 12.76 6.88 10.81
CA ASP A 187 12.67 5.63 11.55
C ASP A 187 12.57 4.40 10.64
N VAL A 188 11.71 4.46 9.61
CA VAL A 188 11.58 3.37 8.63
C VAL A 188 12.89 3.12 7.88
N ILE A 189 13.63 4.17 7.51
CA ILE A 189 14.92 4.04 6.82
C ILE A 189 15.96 3.42 7.76
N GLN A 190 16.05 3.89 9.00
CA GLN A 190 17.06 3.44 9.97
C GLN A 190 16.79 2.02 10.47
N ASN A 191 15.52 1.65 10.62
CA ASN A 191 15.07 0.38 11.19
C ASN A 191 14.43 -0.56 10.16
N LYS A 192 14.79 -0.42 8.87
CA LYS A 192 14.18 -1.13 7.74
C LYS A 192 14.09 -2.64 7.97
N GLU A 193 15.17 -3.27 8.42
CA GLU A 193 15.22 -4.71 8.67
C GLU A 193 14.18 -5.17 9.71
N SER A 194 13.97 -4.37 10.76
CA SER A 194 12.95 -4.63 11.77
C SER A 194 11.54 -4.60 11.19
N TYR A 195 11.24 -3.61 10.33
CA TYR A 195 9.95 -3.51 9.64
C TYR A 195 9.73 -4.67 8.67
N VAL A 196 10.76 -5.06 7.91
CA VAL A 196 10.72 -6.23 7.02
C VAL A 196 10.45 -7.52 7.81
N ALA A 197 11.13 -7.72 8.95
CA ALA A 197 10.92 -8.88 9.80
C ALA A 197 9.49 -8.95 10.37
N LYS A 198 8.94 -7.82 10.84
CA LYS A 198 7.56 -7.73 11.29
C LYS A 198 6.58 -8.08 10.16
N LEU A 199 6.75 -7.50 8.97
CA LEU A 199 5.91 -7.80 7.82
C LEU A 199 6.02 -9.25 7.39
N ALA A 200 7.20 -9.87 7.44
CA ALA A 200 7.38 -11.29 7.11
C ALA A 200 6.61 -12.22 8.06
N GLN A 201 6.49 -11.85 9.34
CA GLN A 201 5.67 -12.60 10.29
C GLN A 201 4.17 -12.44 9.97
N LYS A 202 3.72 -11.18 9.76
CA LYS A 202 2.31 -10.86 9.47
C LYS A 202 1.85 -11.44 8.14
N GLU A 203 2.70 -11.37 7.13
CA GLU A 203 2.43 -11.94 5.80
C GLU A 203 2.15 -13.45 5.88
N LYS A 204 2.98 -14.22 6.59
CA LYS A 204 2.75 -15.67 6.79
C LYS A 204 1.43 -15.99 7.50
N GLU A 205 1.04 -15.17 8.49
CA GLU A 205 -0.25 -15.31 9.17
C GLU A 205 -1.41 -15.04 8.21
N LEU A 206 -1.32 -13.97 7.43
CA LEU A 206 -2.36 -13.54 6.51
C LEU A 206 -2.48 -14.48 5.30
N GLU A 207 -1.38 -14.99 4.78
CA GLU A 207 -1.37 -16.02 3.72
C GLU A 207 -2.11 -17.28 4.15
N LYS A 208 -1.82 -17.81 5.34
CA LYS A 208 -2.57 -18.97 5.91
C LYS A 208 -4.07 -18.69 6.04
N MET A 209 -4.43 -17.46 6.38
CA MET A 209 -5.84 -17.05 6.45
C MET A 209 -6.46 -16.88 5.06
N ALA A 210 -5.71 -16.39 4.09
CA ALA A 210 -6.15 -16.20 2.71
C ALA A 210 -6.46 -17.55 2.02
N HIS A 211 -5.64 -18.57 2.21
CA HIS A 211 -5.89 -19.93 1.70
C HIS A 211 -7.17 -20.57 2.26
N LYS A 212 -7.74 -20.06 3.36
CA LYS A 212 -9.06 -20.53 3.81
C LYS A 212 -10.18 -20.15 2.83
N ASN A 213 -10.02 -19.10 2.03
CA ASN A 213 -11.00 -18.71 1.01
C ASN A 213 -11.23 -19.86 0.03
N GLU A 214 -10.16 -20.47 -0.49
CA GLU A 214 -10.20 -21.59 -1.44
C GLU A 214 -10.91 -22.79 -0.81
N ARG A 215 -10.52 -23.18 0.41
CA ARG A 215 -11.13 -24.31 1.14
C ARG A 215 -12.63 -24.13 1.39
N TYR A 216 -13.07 -22.90 1.69
CA TYR A 216 -14.49 -22.61 1.87
C TYR A 216 -15.25 -22.66 0.55
N LEU A 217 -14.64 -22.18 -0.54
CA LEU A 217 -15.22 -22.25 -1.87
C LEU A 217 -15.37 -23.71 -2.34
N GLU A 218 -14.34 -24.53 -2.19
CA GLU A 218 -14.37 -25.97 -2.52
C GLU A 218 -15.51 -26.68 -1.79
N LYS A 219 -15.62 -26.51 -0.47
CA LYS A 219 -16.72 -27.07 0.32
C LYS A 219 -18.10 -26.63 -0.16
N LEU A 220 -18.22 -25.40 -0.64
CA LEU A 220 -19.48 -24.86 -1.17
C LEU A 220 -19.85 -25.50 -2.50
N LEU A 221 -18.86 -25.70 -3.39
CA LEU A 221 -19.02 -26.36 -4.67
C LEU A 221 -19.36 -27.86 -4.54
N GLU A 222 -18.75 -28.57 -3.60
CA GLU A 222 -19.05 -29.97 -3.29
C GLU A 222 -20.50 -30.17 -2.81
N ARG A 223 -21.03 -29.23 -2.00
CA ARG A 223 -22.41 -29.25 -1.53
C ARG A 223 -23.45 -29.04 -2.65
N ARG A 224 -23.07 -28.36 -3.73
CA ARG A 224 -23.95 -28.14 -4.89
C ARG A 224 -24.02 -29.34 -5.84
N LYS A 225 -23.08 -30.27 -5.73
CA LYS A 225 -23.05 -31.51 -6.55
C LYS A 225 -23.85 -32.66 -5.92
N LYS A 226 -24.31 -32.50 -4.67
CA LYS A 226 -25.23 -33.42 -3.97
C LYS A 226 -26.64 -32.85 -3.98
#